data_f00dffb5b472a884e46cfc7897522159
#
_entry.id   f00dffb5b472a884e46cfc7897522159
#
_cell.length_a   1.000
_cell.length_b   1.000
_cell.length_c   1.000
_cell.angle_alpha   90.00
_cell.angle_beta   90.00
_cell.angle_gamma   90.00
#
_symmetry.space_group_name_H-M   'P 1'
#
loop_
_entity.id
_entity.type
_entity.pdbx_description
1 polymer ?
#
loop_
_entity_poly.entity_id
_entity_poly.type
_entity_poly.pdbx_seq_one_letter_code
_entity_poly.pdbx_strand_id
1 'polypeptide(L)'
;MPIAKLELDDAVEYYNLQVQGLGNRYKGEAKSTIKRIGIFPTAWMEVKPEIRRCIMHKFPYNIYYSIQDDTILILAIAHQHRKPDYWINRVH
;
A
#
# COMPACT_ATOMS: atom_id res chain seq x y z
N MET A 1 6.67 -3.39 6.71
CA MET A 1 7.10 -4.78 6.42
C MET A 1 8.08 -4.81 5.27
N PRO A 2 9.09 -5.68 5.31
CA PRO A 2 10.08 -5.76 4.23
C PRO A 2 9.48 -6.04 2.85
N ILE A 3 8.47 -6.93 2.76
CA ILE A 3 7.86 -7.26 1.47
C ILE A 3 7.10 -6.06 0.89
N ALA A 4 6.36 -5.33 1.70
CA ALA A 4 5.64 -4.15 1.24
C ALA A 4 6.63 -3.05 0.80
N LYS A 5 7.74 -2.92 1.50
CA LYS A 5 8.79 -1.98 1.10
C LYS A 5 9.42 -2.37 -0.24
N LEU A 6 9.66 -3.65 -0.46
CA LEU A 6 10.16 -4.15 -1.74
C LEU A 6 9.16 -3.86 -2.86
N GLU A 7 7.88 -4.06 -2.61
CA GLU A 7 6.84 -3.73 -3.59
C GLU A 7 6.84 -2.25 -3.94
N LEU A 8 7.01 -1.39 -2.94
CA LEU A 8 7.11 0.04 -3.17
C LEU A 8 8.35 0.38 -4.00
N ASP A 9 9.50 -0.16 -3.63
CA ASP A 9 10.75 0.12 -4.32
C ASP A 9 10.72 -0.37 -5.77
N ASP A 10 10.15 -1.54 -6.02
CA ASP A 10 10.02 -2.09 -7.38
C ASP A 10 9.11 -1.21 -8.23
N ALA A 11 8.01 -0.71 -7.68
CA ALA A 11 7.10 0.17 -8.41
C ALA A 11 7.76 1.52 -8.69
N VAL A 12 8.52 2.06 -7.76
CA VAL A 12 9.26 3.31 -7.96
C VAL A 12 10.24 3.16 -9.12
N GLU A 13 11.00 2.07 -9.13
CA GLU A 13 11.94 1.79 -10.22
C GLU A 13 11.23 1.65 -11.57
N TYR A 14 10.14 0.87 -11.60
CA TYR A 14 9.34 0.68 -12.80
C TYR A 14 8.89 2.02 -13.38
N TYR A 15 8.31 2.88 -12.55
CA TYR A 15 7.81 4.17 -13.04
C TYR A 15 8.92 5.12 -13.46
N ASN A 16 10.06 5.12 -12.77
CA ASN A 16 11.20 5.95 -13.18
C ASN A 16 11.80 5.51 -14.50
N LEU A 17 11.72 4.20 -14.83
CA LEU A 17 12.15 3.71 -16.13
C LEU A 17 11.19 4.11 -17.26
N GLN A 18 9.90 4.31 -16.95
CA GLN A 18 8.91 4.76 -17.93
C GLN A 18 9.04 6.24 -18.22
N VAL A 19 9.08 7.06 -17.18
CA VAL A 19 9.18 8.52 -17.28
C VAL A 19 10.04 9.01 -16.12
N GLN A 20 11.05 9.78 -16.42
CA GLN A 20 11.95 10.33 -15.41
C GLN A 20 11.14 11.10 -14.35
N GLY A 21 11.36 10.77 -13.08
CA GLY A 21 10.69 11.41 -11.95
C GLY A 21 9.31 10.87 -11.61
N LEU A 22 8.73 10.01 -12.45
CA LEU A 22 7.40 9.47 -12.20
C LEU A 22 7.39 8.54 -10.98
N GLY A 23 8.45 7.76 -10.80
CA GLY A 23 8.60 6.91 -9.62
C GLY A 23 8.66 7.71 -8.32
N ASN A 24 9.28 8.89 -8.36
CA ASN A 24 9.34 9.76 -7.19
C ASN A 24 7.96 10.32 -6.84
N ARG A 25 7.13 10.63 -7.84
CA ARG A 25 5.74 11.03 -7.62
C ARG A 25 4.94 9.88 -7.01
N TYR A 26 5.10 8.66 -7.52
CA TYR A 26 4.47 7.48 -6.97
C TYR A 26 4.84 7.29 -5.49
N LYS A 27 6.13 7.39 -5.19
CA LYS A 27 6.62 7.28 -3.81
C LYS A 27 5.97 8.34 -2.90
N GLY A 28 5.85 9.57 -3.38
CA GLY A 28 5.19 10.65 -2.64
C GLY A 28 3.73 10.35 -2.37
N GLU A 29 3.01 9.82 -3.35
CA GLU A 29 1.60 9.43 -3.18
C GLU A 29 1.46 8.27 -2.19
N ALA A 30 2.36 7.29 -2.26
CA ALA A 30 2.35 6.18 -1.31
C ALA A 30 2.58 6.67 0.12
N LYS A 31 3.55 7.53 0.33
CA LYS A 31 3.82 8.12 1.65
C LYS A 31 2.65 8.93 2.16
N SER A 32 2.02 9.72 1.30
CA SER A 32 0.86 10.52 1.64
C SER A 32 -0.32 9.63 2.05
N THR A 33 -0.52 8.53 1.33
CA THR A 33 -1.57 7.56 1.64
C THR A 33 -1.33 6.90 3.00
N ILE A 34 -0.10 6.48 3.27
CA ILE A 34 0.25 5.88 4.55
C ILE A 34 0.06 6.88 5.69
N LYS A 35 0.38 8.14 5.47
CA LYS A 35 0.14 9.18 6.45
C LYS A 35 -1.34 9.34 6.77
N ARG A 36 -2.20 9.30 5.75
CA ARG A 36 -3.66 9.36 5.96
C ARG A 36 -4.15 8.15 6.75
N ILE A 37 -3.62 6.96 6.46
CA ILE A 37 -3.94 5.76 7.23
C ILE A 37 -3.56 5.95 8.70
N GLY A 38 -2.42 6.55 8.97
CA GLY A 38 -1.96 6.81 10.34
C GLY A 38 -2.87 7.79 11.10
N ILE A 39 -3.43 8.76 10.39
CA ILE A 39 -4.33 9.76 11.00
C ILE A 39 -5.73 9.18 11.23
N PHE A 40 -6.25 8.43 10.27
CA PHE A 40 -7.62 7.90 10.30
C PHE A 40 -7.63 6.39 10.03
N PRO A 41 -7.05 5.57 10.92
CA PRO A 41 -6.84 4.15 10.61
C PRO A 41 -8.13 3.35 10.40
N THR A 42 -9.26 3.80 10.93
CA THR A 42 -10.53 3.10 10.78
C THR A 42 -11.43 3.68 9.71
N ALA A 43 -10.94 4.65 8.93
CA ALA A 43 -11.75 5.33 7.92
C ALA A 43 -11.99 4.48 6.67
N TRP A 44 -11.11 3.51 6.39
CA TRP A 44 -11.19 2.71 5.17
C TRP A 44 -11.82 1.36 5.42
N MET A 45 -12.41 0.82 4.34
CA MET A 45 -13.20 -0.40 4.41
C MET A 45 -12.35 -1.60 4.77
N GLU A 46 -12.88 -2.41 5.70
CA GLU A 46 -12.34 -3.71 6.01
C GLU A 46 -12.74 -4.68 4.90
N VAL A 47 -11.75 -5.26 4.22
CA VAL A 47 -11.98 -6.17 3.09
C VAL A 47 -11.93 -7.64 3.52
N LYS A 48 -11.27 -7.89 4.63
CA LYS A 48 -11.26 -9.18 5.33
C LYS A 48 -11.18 -8.88 6.82
N PRO A 49 -11.50 -9.84 7.70
CA PRO A 49 -11.41 -9.58 9.14
C PRO A 49 -10.04 -8.98 9.51
N GLU A 50 -10.08 -7.82 10.14
CA GLU A 50 -8.90 -7.08 10.61
C GLU A 50 -7.98 -6.54 9.52
N ILE A 51 -8.38 -6.62 8.24
CA ILE A 51 -7.57 -6.12 7.14
C ILE A 51 -8.36 -5.06 6.38
N ARG A 52 -7.77 -3.88 6.26
CA ARG A 52 -8.36 -2.75 5.57
C ARG A 52 -7.60 -2.43 4.29
N ARG A 53 -8.30 -1.80 3.36
CA ARG A 53 -7.75 -1.38 2.08
C ARG A 53 -7.90 0.12 1.91
N CYS A 54 -6.80 0.80 1.66
CA CYS A 54 -6.80 2.21 1.29
C CYS A 54 -6.36 2.34 -0.16
N ILE A 55 -7.21 2.97 -0.98
CA ILE A 55 -6.93 3.19 -2.40
C ILE A 55 -6.04 4.42 -2.54
N MET A 56 -4.94 4.28 -3.29
CA MET A 56 -4.08 5.42 -3.59
C MET A 56 -4.74 6.33 -4.60
N HIS A 57 -4.48 7.63 -4.49
CA HIS A 57 -4.88 8.61 -5.49
C HIS A 57 -3.83 8.66 -6.60
N LYS A 58 -4.26 8.93 -7.83
CA LYS A 58 -3.42 9.15 -9.03
C LYS A 58 -2.70 7.92 -9.57
N PHE A 59 -2.56 6.86 -8.79
CA PHE A 59 -1.92 5.61 -9.22
C PHE A 59 -2.83 4.45 -8.89
N PRO A 60 -2.90 3.44 -9.76
CA PRO A 60 -3.85 2.32 -9.58
C PRO A 60 -3.31 1.27 -8.60
N TYR A 61 -3.05 1.69 -7.38
CA TYR A 61 -2.55 0.82 -6.32
C TYR A 61 -3.41 0.89 -5.08
N ASN A 62 -3.46 -0.21 -4.36
CA ASN A 62 -4.12 -0.29 -3.05
C ASN A 62 -3.09 -0.61 -1.98
N ILE A 63 -3.27 -0.02 -0.81
CA ILE A 63 -2.47 -0.36 0.37
C ILE A 63 -3.35 -1.15 1.32
N TYR A 64 -2.91 -2.37 1.65
CA TYR A 64 -3.58 -3.24 2.61
C TYR A 64 -2.86 -3.17 3.93
N TYR A 65 -3.61 -3.02 5.01
CA TYR A 65 -3.02 -2.86 6.33
C TYR A 65 -3.92 -3.47 7.40
N SER A 66 -3.34 -3.75 8.56
CA SER A 66 -4.08 -4.13 9.74
C SER A 66 -3.69 -3.24 10.91
N ILE A 67 -4.59 -3.12 11.86
CA ILE A 67 -4.35 -2.38 13.10
C ILE A 67 -4.12 -3.42 14.19
N GLN A 68 -2.93 -3.40 14.78
CA GLN A 68 -2.56 -4.33 15.84
C GLN A 68 -2.13 -3.52 17.05
N ASP A 69 -2.96 -3.52 18.09
CA ASP A 69 -2.78 -2.67 19.26
C ASP A 69 -2.70 -1.20 18.80
N ASP A 70 -1.59 -0.53 19.05
CA ASP A 70 -1.38 0.86 18.63
C ASP A 70 -0.54 0.97 17.36
N THR A 71 -0.32 -0.15 16.67
CA THR A 71 0.56 -0.20 15.51
C THR A 71 -0.23 -0.48 14.23
N ILE A 72 0.13 0.22 13.17
CA ILE A 72 -0.39 -0.05 11.84
C ILE A 72 0.63 -0.88 11.09
N LEU A 73 0.22 -2.07 10.66
CA LEU A 73 1.06 -2.98 9.91
C LEU A 73 0.68 -2.91 8.45
N ILE A 74 1.59 -2.44 7.59
CA ILE A 74 1.39 -2.42 6.16
C ILE A 74 1.68 -3.81 5.61
N LEU A 75 0.67 -4.46 5.05
CA LEU A 75 0.76 -5.84 4.57
C LEU A 75 1.20 -5.92 3.11
N ALA A 76 0.69 -5.02 2.28
CA ALA A 76 0.98 -5.06 0.84
C ALA A 76 0.69 -3.70 0.20
N ILE A 77 1.43 -3.40 -0.87
CA ILE A 77 1.16 -2.28 -1.76
C ILE A 77 1.01 -2.90 -3.14
N ALA A 78 -0.22 -3.07 -3.60
CA ALA A 78 -0.54 -3.90 -4.74
C ALA A 78 -1.25 -3.13 -5.84
N HIS A 79 -0.82 -3.35 -7.09
CA HIS A 79 -1.55 -2.85 -8.25
C HIS A 79 -2.97 -3.40 -8.24
N GLN A 80 -3.95 -2.58 -8.64
CA GLN A 80 -5.36 -2.95 -8.60
C GLN A 80 -5.69 -4.17 -9.46
N HIS A 81 -4.90 -4.45 -10.47
CA HIS A 81 -5.10 -5.61 -11.35
C HIS A 81 -4.32 -6.85 -10.88
N ARG A 82 -3.60 -6.76 -9.77
CA ARG A 82 -2.90 -7.91 -9.21
C ARG A 82 -3.92 -8.92 -8.69
N LYS A 83 -3.59 -10.22 -8.80
CA LYS A 83 -4.46 -11.28 -8.29
C LYS A 83 -4.84 -10.98 -6.84
N PRO A 84 -6.14 -10.99 -6.50
CA PRO A 84 -6.59 -10.73 -5.14
C PRO A 84 -6.02 -11.74 -4.16
N ASP A 85 -5.80 -11.28 -2.93
CA ASP A 85 -5.43 -12.13 -1.80
C ASP A 85 -4.05 -12.80 -1.89
N TYR A 86 -3.20 -12.42 -2.85
CA TYR A 86 -1.85 -12.97 -2.91
C TYR A 86 -1.03 -12.67 -1.65
N TRP A 87 -1.43 -11.63 -0.90
CA TRP A 87 -0.76 -11.16 0.30
C TRP A 87 -1.29 -11.80 1.58
N ILE A 88 -2.32 -12.65 1.48
CA ILE A 88 -3.05 -13.11 2.67
C ILE A 88 -2.17 -13.88 3.65
N ASN A 89 -1.17 -14.58 3.17
CA ASN A 89 -0.25 -15.33 4.03
C ASN A 89 0.70 -14.42 4.82
N ARG A 90 0.70 -13.11 4.55
CA ARG A 90 1.54 -12.15 5.27
C ARG A 90 0.95 -11.73 6.61
N VAL A 91 -0.28 -12.13 6.88
CA VAL A 91 -1.02 -11.68 8.07
C VAL A 91 -0.54 -12.41 9.33
N HIS A 92 0.08 -13.54 9.20
CA HIS A 92 0.46 -14.39 10.33
C HIS A 92 1.84 -14.11 10.86
#